data_16bc45592ce49b22039bac88dc7440f0
#
_entry.id   16bc45592ce49b22039bac88dc7440f0
#
_cell.length_a   1.000
_cell.length_b   1.000
_cell.length_c   1.000
_cell.angle_alpha   90.00
_cell.angle_beta   90.00
_cell.angle_gamma   90.00
#
_symmetry.space_group_name_H-M   'P 1'
#
loop_
_entity.id
_entity.type
_entity.pdbx_description
1 polymer ?
#
loop_
_entity_poly.entity_id
_entity_poly.type
_entity_poly.pdbx_seq_one_letter_code
_entity_poly.pdbx_strand_id
1 'polypeptide(L)'
;MERKQYLDQIKELVQTVQTLLDANIALGNKQKELQAEADRKIAVLQDQVDKLTGELQARRRKMHGKNNEKQTGDKSVNTGKTKDEEEGEYIENGCEQPSDSDDSDEVTDTEATNPKKDLSQRPDHYKTMKAEVLVVHDCDKDKLKAMGLEFIRYTRPVDQFDRISMTRQDRYLYAWVRDKDGNEFAFFVPKDEGVEQRACTFVDESKYDMPSMVPHTSSTSGMLSDLIVNRFQYAITSGREMYRMVNEKMRMSKSTIFNWLRHGAEFLENCQETIKQWLLKPGSTIYCDESWVDTKVTDANGEVHYKKRYMWVIVNLTTKVCYYLYGSRKKEVIKEFLGDFKGTLMTDAYAAYLYFNKLKDCTHVCCWSHVRRLFVSASRDYKDTLAQAFIDLIGILYKVEVENQVLGRTEKEIVKHRGEESLPVLHDLYQQATALLKQFEKNEIKLSAKLQQALTYMIKHWEELMAYTKIGSVLIDNNCCERAVRPFTNLRKNFGGFSSEQGARVTATFLTFVETCKLMAMAPLDFFRGFFDMIVAGRRDYALMTEALLVKPV
;
A
#
# COMPACT_ATOMS: atom_id res chain seq x y z
N MET A 1 60.45 14.84 -54.13
CA MET A 1 60.28 13.83 -53.08
C MET A 1 58.93 13.97 -52.35
N GLU A 2 58.48 15.14 -51.96
CA GLU A 2 57.24 15.36 -51.22
C GLU A 2 55.94 14.88 -51.93
N ARG A 3 55.83 15.11 -53.24
CA ARG A 3 54.62 14.71 -54.00
C ARG A 3 54.41 13.20 -54.05
N LYS A 4 55.44 12.40 -54.02
CA LYS A 4 55.39 10.95 -53.97
C LYS A 4 54.93 10.45 -52.60
N GLN A 5 55.38 11.10 -51.56
CA GLN A 5 55.06 10.81 -50.17
C GLN A 5 53.59 11.11 -49.85
N TYR A 6 53.04 12.20 -50.38
CA TYR A 6 51.61 12.52 -50.29
C TYR A 6 50.70 11.52 -51.06
N LEU A 7 51.17 11.06 -52.24
CA LEU A 7 50.45 10.05 -53.01
C LEU A 7 50.39 8.69 -52.31
N ASP A 8 51.45 8.29 -51.62
CA ASP A 8 51.49 7.06 -50.88
C ASP A 8 50.61 7.16 -49.60
N GLN A 9 50.57 8.27 -48.89
CA GLN A 9 49.67 8.53 -47.76
C GLN A 9 48.19 8.51 -48.21
N ILE A 10 47.85 9.08 -49.36
CA ILE A 10 46.49 9.06 -49.89
C ILE A 10 46.07 7.60 -50.24
N LYS A 11 46.96 6.80 -50.78
CA LYS A 11 46.66 5.38 -51.06
C LYS A 11 46.40 4.59 -49.77
N GLU A 12 47.18 4.80 -48.75
CA GLU A 12 47.06 4.14 -47.45
C GLU A 12 45.73 4.56 -46.77
N LEU A 13 45.37 5.84 -46.88
CA LEU A 13 44.10 6.34 -46.37
C LEU A 13 42.88 5.75 -47.10
N VAL A 14 42.96 5.65 -48.44
CA VAL A 14 41.91 5.02 -49.26
C VAL A 14 41.74 3.56 -48.89
N GLN A 15 42.84 2.83 -48.67
CA GLN A 15 42.82 1.42 -48.24
C GLN A 15 42.21 1.23 -46.87
N THR A 16 42.51 2.15 -45.92
CA THR A 16 41.94 2.15 -44.56
C THR A 16 40.41 2.46 -44.62
N VAL A 17 40.01 3.41 -45.43
CA VAL A 17 38.57 3.74 -45.60
C VAL A 17 37.81 2.55 -46.20
N GLN A 18 38.40 1.86 -47.20
CA GLN A 18 37.80 0.67 -47.80
C GLN A 18 37.62 -0.45 -46.78
N THR A 19 38.65 -0.72 -45.95
CA THR A 19 38.60 -1.72 -44.90
C THR A 19 37.52 -1.40 -43.84
N LEU A 20 37.37 -0.13 -43.45
CA LEU A 20 36.33 0.31 -42.53
C LEU A 20 34.93 0.20 -43.13
N LEU A 21 34.78 0.45 -44.46
CA LEU A 21 33.53 0.31 -45.15
C LEU A 21 33.08 -1.16 -45.21
N ASP A 22 34.00 -2.07 -45.53
CA ASP A 22 33.73 -3.51 -45.56
C ASP A 22 33.40 -4.06 -44.16
N ALA A 23 34.08 -3.60 -43.13
CA ALA A 23 33.77 -3.95 -41.73
C ALA A 23 32.37 -3.45 -41.32
N ASN A 24 31.97 -2.25 -41.74
CA ASN A 24 30.65 -1.68 -41.46
C ASN A 24 29.52 -2.45 -42.18
N ILE A 25 29.77 -2.87 -43.41
CA ILE A 25 28.84 -3.74 -44.16
C ILE A 25 28.66 -5.10 -43.47
N ALA A 26 29.77 -5.70 -43.04
CA ALA A 26 29.74 -6.98 -42.31
C ALA A 26 28.98 -6.85 -40.95
N LEU A 27 29.17 -5.75 -40.23
CA LEU A 27 28.44 -5.47 -39.00
C LEU A 27 26.92 -5.30 -39.26
N GLY A 28 26.54 -4.57 -40.31
CA GLY A 28 25.17 -4.40 -40.72
C GLY A 28 24.47 -5.72 -41.12
N ASN A 29 25.19 -6.62 -41.75
CA ASN A 29 24.66 -7.94 -42.10
C ASN A 29 24.48 -8.81 -40.86
N LYS A 30 25.42 -8.79 -39.93
CA LYS A 30 25.34 -9.54 -38.66
C LYS A 30 24.19 -9.01 -37.77
N GLN A 31 23.94 -7.70 -37.79
CA GLN A 31 22.81 -7.10 -37.09
C GLN A 31 21.46 -7.55 -37.67
N LYS A 32 21.35 -7.66 -39.02
CA LYS A 32 20.15 -8.19 -39.70
C LYS A 32 19.91 -9.66 -39.34
N GLU A 33 20.97 -10.49 -39.29
CA GLU A 33 20.86 -11.90 -38.90
C GLU A 33 20.34 -12.04 -37.45
N LEU A 34 20.91 -11.28 -36.52
CA LEU A 34 20.49 -11.29 -35.11
C LEU A 34 19.02 -10.81 -34.95
N GLN A 35 18.63 -9.80 -35.73
CA GLN A 35 17.24 -9.34 -35.74
C GLN A 35 16.29 -10.42 -36.26
N ALA A 36 16.64 -11.10 -37.36
CA ALA A 36 15.85 -12.18 -37.92
C ALA A 36 15.75 -13.40 -36.98
N GLU A 37 16.79 -13.68 -36.19
CA GLU A 37 16.75 -14.72 -35.17
C GLU A 37 15.86 -14.32 -33.98
N ALA A 38 15.93 -13.07 -33.53
CA ALA A 38 15.05 -12.53 -32.48
C ALA A 38 13.58 -12.59 -32.90
N ASP A 39 13.27 -12.18 -34.13
CA ASP A 39 11.91 -12.19 -34.69
C ASP A 39 11.35 -13.62 -34.77
N ARG A 40 12.18 -14.61 -35.14
CA ARG A 40 11.78 -16.04 -35.11
C ARG A 40 11.45 -16.51 -33.69
N LYS A 41 12.28 -16.16 -32.71
CA LYS A 41 12.04 -16.52 -31.30
C LYS A 41 10.76 -15.86 -30.76
N ILE A 42 10.51 -14.60 -31.12
CA ILE A 42 9.27 -13.89 -30.76
C ILE A 42 8.06 -14.58 -31.36
N ALA A 43 8.09 -14.96 -32.65
CA ALA A 43 6.99 -15.67 -33.29
C ALA A 43 6.66 -17.02 -32.62
N VAL A 44 7.69 -17.79 -32.23
CA VAL A 44 7.49 -19.06 -31.52
C VAL A 44 6.87 -18.85 -30.13
N LEU A 45 7.32 -17.83 -29.40
CA LEU A 45 6.76 -17.49 -28.10
C LEU A 45 5.31 -17.01 -28.21
N GLN A 46 4.99 -16.23 -29.25
CA GLN A 46 3.63 -15.78 -29.51
C GLN A 46 2.69 -16.95 -29.78
N ASP A 47 3.09 -17.92 -30.61
CA ASP A 47 2.31 -19.14 -30.86
C ASP A 47 2.07 -19.96 -29.58
N GLN A 48 3.08 -20.05 -28.70
CA GLN A 48 2.92 -20.70 -27.39
C GLN A 48 1.94 -19.96 -26.48
N VAL A 49 1.97 -18.64 -26.44
CA VAL A 49 1.03 -17.80 -25.67
C VAL A 49 -0.39 -17.98 -26.20
N ASP A 50 -0.59 -17.95 -27.52
CA ASP A 50 -1.90 -18.12 -28.15
C ASP A 50 -2.47 -19.52 -27.87
N LYS A 51 -1.66 -20.57 -27.92
CA LYS A 51 -2.04 -21.93 -27.58
C LYS A 51 -2.46 -22.08 -26.12
N LEU A 52 -1.66 -21.55 -25.19
CA LEU A 52 -1.98 -21.58 -23.76
C LEU A 52 -3.23 -20.78 -23.43
N THR A 53 -3.43 -19.65 -24.11
CA THR A 53 -4.64 -18.81 -23.97
C THR A 53 -5.88 -19.57 -24.47
N GLY A 54 -5.78 -20.27 -25.60
CA GLY A 54 -6.83 -21.13 -26.12
C GLY A 54 -7.19 -22.29 -25.18
N GLU A 55 -6.18 -22.95 -24.60
CA GLU A 55 -6.39 -24.02 -23.60
C GLU A 55 -7.07 -23.49 -22.32
N LEU A 56 -6.69 -22.30 -21.89
CA LEU A 56 -7.27 -21.64 -20.69
C LEU A 56 -8.74 -21.26 -20.94
N GLN A 57 -9.06 -20.75 -22.14
CA GLN A 57 -10.44 -20.48 -22.54
C GLN A 57 -11.28 -21.76 -22.67
N ALA A 58 -10.71 -22.83 -23.21
CA ALA A 58 -11.39 -24.12 -23.30
C ALA A 58 -11.68 -24.73 -21.92
N ARG A 59 -10.74 -24.63 -20.98
CA ARG A 59 -10.96 -25.04 -19.58
C ARG A 59 -12.03 -24.18 -18.89
N ARG A 60 -12.04 -22.86 -19.11
CA ARG A 60 -13.10 -21.95 -18.60
C ARG A 60 -14.47 -22.34 -19.15
N ARG A 61 -14.63 -22.62 -20.46
CA ARG A 61 -15.90 -23.08 -21.06
C ARG A 61 -16.37 -24.42 -20.46
N LYS A 62 -15.45 -25.35 -20.15
CA LYS A 62 -15.80 -26.62 -19.51
C LYS A 62 -16.25 -26.44 -18.03
N MET A 63 -15.71 -25.47 -17.33
CA MET A 63 -16.12 -25.18 -15.94
C MET A 63 -17.45 -24.44 -15.85
N HIS A 64 -17.75 -23.53 -16.80
CA HIS A 64 -18.97 -22.72 -16.81
C HIS A 64 -20.10 -23.27 -17.69
N GLY A 65 -19.86 -24.32 -18.49
CA GLY A 65 -20.82 -24.87 -19.44
C GLY A 65 -21.88 -25.83 -18.87
N LYS A 66 -21.96 -26.05 -17.55
CA LYS A 66 -22.86 -27.02 -16.94
C LYS A 66 -24.10 -26.47 -16.22
N ASN A 67 -24.34 -25.16 -16.20
CA ASN A 67 -25.45 -24.58 -15.42
C ASN A 67 -26.53 -23.81 -16.22
N ASN A 68 -26.59 -23.91 -17.55
CA ASN A 68 -27.63 -23.22 -18.32
C ASN A 68 -28.42 -24.19 -19.22
N GLU A 69 -29.09 -25.17 -18.61
CA GLU A 69 -30.25 -25.86 -19.22
C GLU A 69 -31.36 -25.91 -18.17
N LYS A 70 -32.22 -24.89 -18.16
CA LYS A 70 -33.65 -24.88 -17.88
C LYS A 70 -34.10 -23.45 -17.57
N GLN A 71 -34.65 -22.81 -18.59
CA GLN A 71 -35.94 -22.13 -18.52
C GLN A 71 -36.19 -21.39 -19.85
N THR A 72 -36.97 -22.04 -20.68
CA THR A 72 -37.76 -21.42 -21.75
C THR A 72 -39.02 -20.87 -21.13
N GLY A 73 -39.37 -19.63 -21.47
CA GLY A 73 -40.70 -19.09 -21.12
C GLY A 73 -40.81 -17.58 -21.22
N ASP A 74 -40.86 -17.08 -22.42
CA ASP A 74 -41.84 -16.16 -23.04
C ASP A 74 -42.29 -14.89 -22.32
N LYS A 75 -42.29 -13.80 -23.15
CA LYS A 75 -43.08 -12.56 -23.17
C LYS A 75 -42.39 -11.24 -22.76
N SER A 76 -41.94 -10.54 -23.77
CA SER A 76 -42.55 -9.35 -24.43
C SER A 76 -42.61 -8.03 -23.68
N VAL A 77 -41.95 -7.01 -24.31
CA VAL A 77 -42.39 -5.61 -24.55
C VAL A 77 -42.39 -4.64 -23.36
N ASN A 78 -41.57 -3.64 -23.28
CA ASN A 78 -41.73 -2.29 -23.83
C ASN A 78 -40.71 -1.28 -23.29
N THR A 79 -40.07 -0.60 -24.20
CA THR A 79 -39.72 0.82 -24.30
C THR A 79 -39.63 1.71 -23.06
N GLY A 80 -38.49 2.39 -22.88
CA GLY A 80 -38.39 3.64 -22.13
C GLY A 80 -36.96 4.17 -22.06
N LYS A 81 -36.64 5.11 -22.93
CA LYS A 81 -35.40 5.91 -22.99
C LYS A 81 -35.18 6.72 -21.71
N THR A 82 -33.93 6.86 -21.26
CA THR A 82 -33.14 8.10 -21.14
C THR A 82 -31.80 7.78 -20.49
N LYS A 83 -30.76 8.01 -21.20
CA LYS A 83 -29.66 9.01 -21.18
C LYS A 83 -28.74 9.01 -19.97
N ASP A 84 -27.49 8.68 -20.33
CA ASP A 84 -26.22 9.31 -20.03
C ASP A 84 -25.65 9.19 -18.62
N GLU A 85 -24.62 8.35 -18.51
CA GLU A 85 -23.25 8.75 -18.18
C GLU A 85 -22.33 7.53 -18.27
N GLU A 86 -21.54 7.47 -19.36
CA GLU A 86 -20.49 6.48 -19.57
C GLU A 86 -19.25 6.88 -18.75
N GLU A 87 -18.96 6.14 -17.70
CA GLU A 87 -17.60 6.04 -17.16
C GLU A 87 -16.99 4.70 -17.59
N GLY A 88 -15.80 4.80 -18.18
CA GLY A 88 -15.09 3.72 -18.85
C GLY A 88 -14.86 2.48 -18.01
N GLU A 89 -15.40 1.37 -18.47
CA GLU A 89 -15.19 0.03 -17.95
C GLU A 89 -13.80 -0.50 -18.32
N TYR A 90 -12.97 -0.71 -17.30
CA TYR A 90 -11.88 -1.67 -17.37
C TYR A 90 -12.48 -3.07 -17.22
N ILE A 91 -12.33 -3.90 -18.24
CA ILE A 91 -12.70 -5.32 -18.21
C ILE A 91 -11.76 -6.03 -17.20
N GLU A 92 -12.19 -6.17 -15.95
CA GLU A 92 -11.66 -7.14 -15.02
C GLU A 92 -12.55 -8.37 -15.02
N ASN A 93 -11.96 -9.50 -15.37
CA ASN A 93 -12.61 -10.81 -15.30
C ASN A 93 -13.12 -11.09 -13.89
N GLY A 94 -14.43 -11.12 -13.75
CA GLY A 94 -15.11 -11.45 -12.51
C GLY A 94 -14.81 -12.87 -12.06
N CYS A 95 -14.38 -12.98 -10.81
CA CYS A 95 -14.49 -14.19 -10.03
C CYS A 95 -15.78 -14.05 -9.23
N GLU A 96 -16.81 -14.79 -9.61
CA GLU A 96 -18.06 -14.85 -8.86
C GLU A 96 -17.78 -15.41 -7.47
N GLN A 97 -18.19 -14.64 -6.45
CA GLN A 97 -18.18 -15.10 -5.06
C GLN A 97 -19.35 -16.06 -4.85
N PRO A 98 -19.18 -17.13 -4.04
CA PRO A 98 -20.33 -17.86 -3.53
C PRO A 98 -21.13 -16.95 -2.60
N SER A 99 -22.43 -16.89 -2.81
CA SER A 99 -23.39 -16.17 -1.98
C SER A 99 -23.29 -16.64 -0.53
N ASP A 100 -22.85 -15.76 0.35
CA ASP A 100 -23.03 -15.95 1.79
C ASP A 100 -24.53 -15.88 2.08
N SER A 101 -25.11 -17.00 2.47
CA SER A 101 -26.40 -17.02 3.12
C SER A 101 -26.25 -16.37 4.49
N ASP A 102 -26.79 -15.17 4.62
CA ASP A 102 -27.00 -14.51 5.91
C ASP A 102 -27.92 -15.38 6.77
N ASP A 103 -27.36 -16.05 7.79
CA ASP A 103 -28.11 -16.40 8.97
C ASP A 103 -28.28 -15.11 9.79
N SER A 104 -29.33 -14.37 9.46
CA SER A 104 -29.87 -13.30 10.29
C SER A 104 -30.63 -13.92 11.45
N ASP A 105 -29.99 -14.08 12.60
CA ASP A 105 -30.72 -14.20 13.85
C ASP A 105 -31.45 -12.88 14.12
N GLU A 106 -32.75 -12.89 13.85
CA GLU A 106 -33.68 -11.85 14.28
C GLU A 106 -33.63 -11.77 15.81
N VAL A 107 -33.02 -10.69 16.32
CA VAL A 107 -33.24 -10.26 17.70
C VAL A 107 -34.49 -9.40 17.72
N THR A 108 -35.58 -9.99 18.14
CA THR A 108 -36.81 -9.25 18.49
C THR A 108 -36.54 -8.36 19.69
N ASP A 109 -36.63 -7.05 19.47
CA ASP A 109 -36.66 -6.02 20.52
C ASP A 109 -37.92 -6.20 21.36
N THR A 110 -37.75 -6.69 22.58
CA THR A 110 -38.72 -6.45 23.67
C THR A 110 -38.07 -5.56 24.70
N GLU A 111 -38.60 -4.35 24.86
CA GLU A 111 -38.26 -3.43 25.95
C GLU A 111 -38.37 -4.15 27.29
N ALA A 112 -37.25 -4.32 27.99
CA ALA A 112 -37.22 -4.67 29.41
C ALA A 112 -36.12 -3.87 30.10
N THR A 113 -36.53 -3.10 31.08
CA THR A 113 -35.75 -2.36 32.07
C THR A 113 -34.51 -3.10 32.52
N ASN A 114 -33.34 -2.49 32.32
CA ASN A 114 -32.03 -3.02 32.68
C ASN A 114 -31.86 -3.15 34.21
N PRO A 115 -31.80 -4.35 34.79
CA PRO A 115 -31.12 -4.53 36.05
C PRO A 115 -29.60 -4.47 35.80
N LYS A 116 -28.84 -3.81 36.67
CA LYS A 116 -27.37 -3.79 36.65
C LYS A 116 -26.86 -5.22 36.49
N LYS A 117 -26.35 -5.56 35.30
CA LYS A 117 -25.76 -6.88 35.04
C LYS A 117 -24.53 -7.02 35.92
N ASP A 118 -24.58 -8.02 36.79
CA ASP A 118 -23.45 -8.47 37.59
C ASP A 118 -22.29 -8.81 36.65
N LEU A 119 -21.18 -8.07 36.76
CA LEU A 119 -19.99 -8.21 35.94
C LEU A 119 -19.31 -9.58 36.09
N SER A 120 -19.67 -10.36 37.11
CA SER A 120 -19.19 -11.74 37.33
C SER A 120 -19.72 -12.76 36.31
N GLN A 121 -20.77 -12.42 35.55
CA GLN A 121 -21.42 -13.32 34.57
C GLN A 121 -21.13 -12.96 33.11
N ARG A 122 -20.12 -12.15 32.80
CA ARG A 122 -19.70 -11.99 31.40
C ARG A 122 -19.24 -13.34 30.87
N PRO A 123 -19.80 -13.81 29.73
CA PRO A 123 -19.32 -15.04 29.14
C PRO A 123 -17.82 -14.92 28.90
N ASP A 124 -17.11 -15.93 29.34
CA ASP A 124 -15.65 -15.99 29.24
C ASP A 124 -15.27 -15.94 27.77
N HIS A 125 -14.83 -14.77 27.29
CA HIS A 125 -14.40 -14.59 25.90
C HIS A 125 -13.36 -15.61 25.46
N TYR A 126 -12.62 -16.18 26.43
CA TYR A 126 -11.62 -17.21 26.20
C TYR A 126 -12.21 -18.62 26.03
N LYS A 127 -13.49 -18.86 26.38
CA LYS A 127 -14.10 -20.18 26.19
C LYS A 127 -14.20 -20.60 24.73
N THR A 128 -14.18 -19.62 23.79
CA THR A 128 -14.23 -19.89 22.36
C THR A 128 -12.85 -19.97 21.70
N MET A 129 -11.79 -19.53 22.41
CA MET A 129 -10.42 -19.55 21.91
C MET A 129 -9.72 -20.81 22.44
N LYS A 130 -9.49 -21.79 21.57
CA LYS A 130 -8.78 -23.04 21.90
C LYS A 130 -7.80 -23.38 20.80
N ALA A 131 -6.58 -23.74 21.19
CA ALA A 131 -5.59 -24.36 20.32
C ALA A 131 -5.52 -25.86 20.62
N GLU A 132 -5.15 -26.66 19.64
CA GLU A 132 -4.98 -28.11 19.79
C GLU A 132 -3.80 -28.43 20.70
N VAL A 133 -2.72 -27.65 20.60
CA VAL A 133 -1.57 -27.77 21.48
C VAL A 133 -1.76 -26.80 22.65
N LEU A 134 -1.91 -27.36 23.83
CA LEU A 134 -1.97 -26.63 25.09
C LEU A 134 -0.75 -26.99 25.93
N VAL A 135 0.08 -26.00 26.23
CA VAL A 135 1.20 -26.12 27.17
C VAL A 135 0.77 -25.42 28.47
N VAL A 136 0.79 -26.13 29.58
CA VAL A 136 0.43 -25.58 30.88
C VAL A 136 1.69 -25.30 31.68
N HIS A 137 1.93 -24.02 31.99
CA HIS A 137 3.01 -23.58 32.86
C HIS A 137 2.44 -23.45 34.28
N ASP A 138 2.80 -24.40 35.14
CA ASP A 138 2.35 -24.41 36.52
C ASP A 138 3.31 -23.64 37.45
N CYS A 139 2.80 -23.13 38.57
CA CYS A 139 3.57 -22.41 39.57
C CYS A 139 4.32 -23.36 40.48
N ASP A 140 5.62 -23.15 40.68
CA ASP A 140 6.45 -23.97 41.59
C ASP A 140 6.19 -23.60 43.05
N LYS A 141 5.42 -24.42 43.76
CA LYS A 141 5.03 -24.19 45.15
C LYS A 141 6.20 -24.30 46.13
N ASP A 142 7.21 -25.11 45.82
CA ASP A 142 8.39 -25.25 46.67
C ASP A 142 9.27 -24.02 46.58
N LYS A 143 9.42 -23.44 45.39
CA LYS A 143 10.12 -22.15 45.23
C LYS A 143 9.36 -21.00 45.90
N LEU A 144 8.01 -20.96 45.81
CA LEU A 144 7.22 -19.97 46.56
C LEU A 144 7.48 -20.06 48.04
N LYS A 145 7.45 -21.27 48.62
CA LYS A 145 7.74 -21.50 50.04
C LYS A 145 9.16 -21.09 50.43
N ALA A 146 10.14 -21.36 49.58
CA ALA A 146 11.52 -20.92 49.78
C ALA A 146 11.67 -19.39 49.79
N MET A 147 10.80 -18.68 49.08
CA MET A 147 10.71 -17.21 49.05
C MET A 147 9.91 -16.64 50.25
N GLY A 148 9.38 -17.49 51.12
CA GLY A 148 8.58 -17.10 52.28
C GLY A 148 7.14 -16.74 51.95
N LEU A 149 6.62 -17.19 50.78
CA LEU A 149 5.26 -16.97 50.31
C LEU A 149 4.41 -18.21 50.58
N GLU A 150 3.23 -18.01 51.17
CA GLU A 150 2.26 -19.08 51.40
C GLU A 150 1.31 -19.22 50.20
N PHE A 151 1.26 -20.40 49.58
CA PHE A 151 0.30 -20.69 48.51
C PHE A 151 -1.11 -20.79 49.10
N ILE A 152 -2.04 -19.97 48.58
CA ILE A 152 -3.46 -19.97 48.99
C ILE A 152 -4.30 -20.76 48.00
N ARG A 153 -4.34 -20.33 46.75
CA ARG A 153 -5.11 -20.95 45.67
C ARG A 153 -4.59 -20.52 44.30
N TYR A 154 -4.98 -21.23 43.27
CA TYR A 154 -4.79 -20.75 41.90
C TYR A 154 -5.77 -19.61 41.58
N THR A 155 -5.32 -18.69 40.77
CA THR A 155 -6.17 -17.70 40.15
C THR A 155 -6.89 -18.29 38.92
N ARG A 156 -7.71 -17.51 38.23
CA ARG A 156 -8.18 -17.84 36.90
C ARG A 156 -6.98 -18.01 35.99
N PRO A 157 -6.94 -19.08 35.13
CA PRO A 157 -5.86 -19.25 34.14
C PRO A 157 -5.73 -18.07 33.21
N VAL A 158 -4.51 -17.72 32.86
CA VAL A 158 -4.19 -16.72 31.84
C VAL A 158 -3.63 -17.43 30.63
N ASP A 159 -4.31 -17.30 29.48
CA ASP A 159 -3.94 -17.94 28.24
C ASP A 159 -3.22 -16.97 27.32
N GLN A 160 -2.15 -17.42 26.71
CA GLN A 160 -1.39 -16.74 25.69
C GLN A 160 -1.38 -17.60 24.41
N PHE A 161 -1.56 -16.98 23.26
CA PHE A 161 -1.56 -17.67 21.97
C PHE A 161 -0.36 -17.23 21.15
N ASP A 162 0.40 -18.22 20.68
CA ASP A 162 1.52 -18.02 19.76
C ASP A 162 1.41 -18.94 18.55
N ARG A 163 2.05 -18.58 17.46
CA ARG A 163 2.08 -19.37 16.22
C ARG A 163 3.52 -19.72 15.87
N ILE A 164 3.79 -21.03 15.74
CA ILE A 164 5.06 -21.55 15.23
C ILE A 164 4.80 -22.17 13.86
N SER A 165 4.57 -23.46 13.75
CA SER A 165 4.02 -24.15 12.56
C SER A 165 2.53 -24.43 12.73
N MET A 166 2.04 -24.31 13.95
CA MET A 166 0.66 -24.45 14.38
C MET A 166 0.41 -23.42 15.48
N THR A 167 -0.87 -23.11 15.75
CA THR A 167 -1.20 -22.24 16.88
C THR A 167 -0.97 -22.99 18.19
N ARG A 168 -0.13 -22.44 19.07
CA ARG A 168 0.13 -22.94 20.42
C ARG A 168 -0.59 -22.07 21.44
N GLN A 169 -1.25 -22.69 22.40
CA GLN A 169 -1.84 -22.04 23.56
C GLN A 169 -0.97 -22.31 24.78
N ASP A 170 -0.34 -21.28 25.32
CA ASP A 170 0.39 -21.35 26.59
C ASP A 170 -0.54 -20.88 27.72
N ARG A 171 -0.73 -21.73 28.73
CA ARG A 171 -1.59 -21.43 29.87
C ARG A 171 -0.75 -21.30 31.13
N TYR A 172 -0.82 -20.14 31.75
CA TYR A 172 -0.08 -19.82 32.99
C TYR A 172 -1.02 -19.91 34.19
N LEU A 173 -0.65 -20.72 35.20
CA LEU A 173 -1.41 -20.90 36.42
C LEU A 173 -0.76 -20.09 37.56
N TYR A 174 -1.21 -18.85 37.72
CA TYR A 174 -0.78 -17.98 38.80
C TYR A 174 -1.31 -18.52 40.16
N ALA A 175 -0.49 -18.42 41.17
CA ALA A 175 -0.87 -18.70 42.55
C ALA A 175 -1.26 -17.40 43.29
N TRP A 176 -2.35 -17.43 44.03
CA TRP A 176 -2.57 -16.46 45.09
C TRP A 176 -1.67 -16.83 46.25
N VAL A 177 -0.85 -15.89 46.67
CA VAL A 177 0.14 -16.05 47.75
C VAL A 177 -0.07 -15.00 48.82
N ARG A 178 0.38 -15.28 50.04
CA ARG A 178 0.41 -14.33 51.12
C ARG A 178 1.86 -14.15 51.57
N ASP A 179 2.31 -12.91 51.73
CA ASP A 179 3.62 -12.58 52.26
C ASP A 179 3.62 -12.63 53.81
N LYS A 180 4.79 -12.34 54.40
CA LYS A 180 4.96 -12.33 55.86
C LYS A 180 4.19 -11.21 56.56
N ASP A 181 3.86 -10.15 55.83
CA ASP A 181 3.13 -8.99 56.33
C ASP A 181 1.61 -9.13 56.17
N GLY A 182 1.16 -10.29 55.63
CA GLY A 182 -0.26 -10.62 55.45
C GLY A 182 -0.88 -10.11 54.14
N ASN A 183 -0.10 -9.51 53.24
CA ASN A 183 -0.60 -9.03 51.95
C ASN A 183 -0.81 -10.19 51.00
N GLU A 184 -1.96 -10.22 50.32
CA GLU A 184 -2.30 -11.22 49.31
C GLU A 184 -2.13 -10.65 47.89
N PHE A 185 -1.47 -11.41 46.99
CA PHE A 185 -1.26 -11.05 45.61
C PHE A 185 -1.09 -12.27 44.73
N ALA A 186 -1.28 -12.10 43.41
CA ALA A 186 -1.03 -13.16 42.47
C ALA A 186 0.46 -13.18 42.07
N PHE A 187 1.06 -14.37 42.06
CA PHE A 187 2.46 -14.56 41.74
C PHE A 187 2.68 -15.83 40.91
N PHE A 188 3.58 -15.76 39.94
CA PHE A 188 3.93 -16.90 39.08
C PHE A 188 5.42 -17.18 39.18
N VAL A 189 5.77 -18.39 39.63
CA VAL A 189 7.14 -18.92 39.57
C VAL A 189 7.12 -20.17 38.68
N PRO A 190 7.79 -20.16 37.53
CA PRO A 190 7.82 -21.30 36.63
C PRO A 190 8.54 -22.50 37.28
N LYS A 191 8.04 -23.72 37.00
CA LYS A 191 8.73 -24.98 37.35
C LYS A 191 9.89 -25.25 36.40
N ASP A 192 9.73 -24.87 35.12
CA ASP A 192 10.68 -25.19 34.06
C ASP A 192 11.81 -24.17 33.98
N GLU A 193 13.05 -24.65 33.78
CA GLU A 193 14.21 -23.80 33.49
C GLU A 193 14.03 -23.11 32.14
N GLY A 194 14.21 -21.79 32.12
CA GLY A 194 14.12 -20.97 30.88
C GLY A 194 12.86 -20.14 30.74
N VAL A 195 11.86 -20.30 31.61
CA VAL A 195 10.73 -19.37 31.74
C VAL A 195 11.03 -18.33 32.80
N GLU A 196 10.97 -17.05 32.48
CA GLU A 196 11.28 -15.96 33.40
C GLU A 196 10.33 -15.93 34.60
N GLN A 197 10.87 -15.67 35.81
CA GLN A 197 10.08 -15.36 36.99
C GLN A 197 9.28 -14.09 36.74
N ARG A 198 7.97 -14.14 37.04
CA ARG A 198 7.07 -13.02 36.80
C ARG A 198 6.33 -12.66 38.07
N ALA A 199 6.67 -11.52 38.64
CA ALA A 199 5.93 -10.91 39.70
C ALA A 199 4.83 -10.02 39.11
N CYS A 200 3.57 -10.35 39.37
CA CYS A 200 2.47 -9.42 39.16
C CYS A 200 2.23 -8.69 40.47
N THR A 201 2.57 -7.42 40.53
CA THR A 201 2.15 -6.53 41.59
C THR A 201 0.68 -6.24 41.46
N PHE A 202 -0.14 -6.66 42.42
CA PHE A 202 -1.57 -6.38 42.56
C PHE A 202 -2.42 -6.77 41.36
N VAL A 203 -3.10 -7.89 41.43
CA VAL A 203 -3.98 -8.35 40.38
C VAL A 203 -5.43 -8.23 40.81
N ASP A 204 -6.09 -7.22 40.30
CA ASP A 204 -7.51 -7.33 40.02
C ASP A 204 -7.67 -8.42 38.92
N GLU A 205 -8.35 -9.52 39.22
CA GLU A 205 -8.55 -10.67 38.32
C GLU A 205 -9.13 -10.24 36.92
N SER A 206 -9.59 -8.99 36.78
CA SER A 206 -10.06 -8.40 35.52
C SER A 206 -8.96 -7.77 34.66
N LYS A 207 -7.72 -7.62 35.18
CA LYS A 207 -6.65 -6.83 34.54
C LYS A 207 -5.32 -7.57 34.45
N TYR A 208 -5.34 -8.86 34.07
CA TYR A 208 -4.10 -9.60 33.84
C TYR A 208 -3.33 -9.01 32.65
N ASP A 209 -2.32 -8.22 32.93
CA ASP A 209 -1.31 -7.80 31.96
C ASP A 209 -0.12 -8.74 32.06
N MET A 210 -0.07 -9.72 31.15
CA MET A 210 1.02 -10.68 31.11
C MET A 210 2.26 -10.06 30.47
N PRO A 211 3.43 -10.08 31.11
CA PRO A 211 4.65 -9.52 30.53
C PRO A 211 5.06 -10.08 29.17
N SER A 212 4.58 -11.26 28.80
CA SER A 212 4.86 -11.88 27.48
C SER A 212 3.78 -11.64 26.44
N MET A 213 2.71 -10.96 26.78
CA MET A 213 1.63 -10.61 25.89
C MET A 213 1.68 -9.12 25.55
N VAL A 214 1.26 -8.81 24.34
CA VAL A 214 1.00 -7.41 23.98
C VAL A 214 -0.15 -6.92 24.86
N PRO A 215 0.01 -5.80 25.60
CA PRO A 215 -1.01 -5.31 26.51
C PRO A 215 -2.39 -5.20 25.87
N HIS A 216 -3.43 -5.50 26.63
CA HIS A 216 -4.83 -5.55 26.21
C HIS A 216 -5.16 -6.61 25.14
N THR A 217 -4.25 -7.55 24.89
CA THR A 217 -4.48 -8.70 24.01
C THR A 217 -4.17 -10.01 24.73
N SER A 218 -4.56 -11.15 24.15
CA SER A 218 -4.08 -12.47 24.57
C SER A 218 -3.11 -13.05 23.53
N SER A 219 -2.34 -12.18 22.86
CA SER A 219 -1.41 -12.57 21.80
C SER A 219 0.02 -12.26 22.18
N THR A 220 0.94 -13.09 21.73
CA THR A 220 2.36 -12.75 21.66
C THR A 220 2.62 -11.71 20.58
N SER A 221 3.80 -11.07 20.63
CA SER A 221 4.29 -10.20 19.55
C SER A 221 4.26 -10.90 18.19
N GLY A 222 4.65 -12.19 18.16
CA GLY A 222 4.65 -13.00 16.93
C GLY A 222 3.26 -13.19 16.33
N MET A 223 2.29 -13.58 17.16
CA MET A 223 0.91 -13.79 16.71
C MET A 223 0.25 -12.50 16.21
N LEU A 224 0.42 -11.39 16.93
CA LEU A 224 -0.15 -10.11 16.53
C LEU A 224 0.50 -9.61 15.22
N SER A 225 1.82 -9.73 15.12
CA SER A 225 2.56 -9.31 13.91
C SER A 225 2.15 -10.12 12.68
N ASP A 226 1.91 -11.40 12.84
CA ASP A 226 1.44 -12.29 11.79
C ASP A 226 0.03 -11.89 11.31
N LEU A 227 -0.88 -11.59 12.24
CA LEU A 227 -2.22 -11.05 11.91
C LEU A 227 -2.16 -9.73 11.14
N ILE A 228 -1.26 -8.83 11.53
CA ILE A 228 -1.05 -7.54 10.87
C ILE A 228 -0.57 -7.75 9.45
N VAL A 229 0.47 -8.56 9.25
CA VAL A 229 1.05 -8.84 7.94
C VAL A 229 0.05 -9.54 7.03
N ASN A 230 -0.65 -10.55 7.53
CA ASN A 230 -1.69 -11.25 6.77
C ASN A 230 -2.77 -10.30 6.28
N ARG A 231 -3.22 -9.39 7.13
CA ARG A 231 -4.30 -8.48 6.80
C ARG A 231 -3.84 -7.34 5.89
N PHE A 232 -2.74 -6.68 6.20
CA PHE A 232 -2.37 -5.40 5.56
C PHE A 232 -1.33 -5.55 4.46
N GLN A 233 -0.51 -6.60 4.48
CA GLN A 233 0.43 -6.90 3.40
C GLN A 233 -0.17 -7.88 2.38
N TYR A 234 -0.85 -8.94 2.85
CA TYR A 234 -1.40 -10.00 2.00
C TYR A 234 -2.90 -9.84 1.73
N ALA A 235 -3.53 -8.80 2.26
CA ALA A 235 -4.94 -8.47 2.06
C ALA A 235 -5.92 -9.60 2.47
N ILE A 236 -5.57 -10.37 3.49
CA ILE A 236 -6.45 -11.43 4.01
C ILE A 236 -7.55 -10.78 4.86
N THR A 237 -8.82 -11.03 4.51
CA THR A 237 -9.96 -10.53 5.29
C THR A 237 -10.06 -11.24 6.63
N SER A 238 -10.70 -10.61 7.64
CA SER A 238 -10.90 -11.26 8.95
C SER A 238 -11.66 -12.58 8.85
N GLY A 239 -12.60 -12.70 7.90
CA GLY A 239 -13.30 -13.96 7.65
C GLY A 239 -12.37 -15.07 7.14
N ARG A 240 -11.52 -14.74 6.13
CA ARG A 240 -10.53 -15.70 5.63
C ARG A 240 -9.50 -16.08 6.69
N GLU A 241 -9.10 -15.12 7.51
CA GLU A 241 -8.19 -15.37 8.63
C GLU A 241 -8.81 -16.34 9.66
N MET A 242 -10.08 -16.16 9.98
CA MET A 242 -10.79 -17.11 10.84
C MET A 242 -10.82 -18.54 10.26
N TYR A 243 -11.10 -18.69 8.95
CA TYR A 243 -11.05 -20.00 8.30
C TYR A 243 -9.63 -20.60 8.33
N ARG A 244 -8.60 -19.79 8.14
CA ARG A 244 -7.22 -20.24 8.25
C ARG A 244 -6.91 -20.76 9.67
N MET A 245 -7.33 -20.01 10.68
CA MET A 245 -7.15 -20.41 12.08
C MET A 245 -7.91 -21.69 12.44
N VAL A 246 -9.11 -21.90 11.86
CA VAL A 246 -9.84 -23.16 12.05
C VAL A 246 -9.05 -24.36 11.50
N ASN A 247 -8.37 -24.19 10.35
CA ASN A 247 -7.49 -25.24 9.82
C ASN A 247 -6.29 -25.51 10.75
N GLU A 248 -5.87 -24.52 11.52
CA GLU A 248 -4.83 -24.62 12.55
C GLU A 248 -5.40 -25.03 13.92
N LYS A 249 -6.65 -25.51 13.97
CA LYS A 249 -7.37 -25.96 15.18
C LYS A 249 -7.58 -24.86 16.23
N MET A 250 -7.53 -23.60 15.80
CA MET A 250 -7.84 -22.45 16.65
C MET A 250 -9.15 -21.80 16.20
N ARG A 251 -9.99 -21.39 17.15
CA ARG A 251 -11.20 -20.60 16.90
C ARG A 251 -11.06 -19.21 17.51
N MET A 252 -11.29 -18.18 16.70
CA MET A 252 -11.24 -16.78 17.12
C MET A 252 -12.38 -16.02 16.46
N SER A 253 -12.99 -15.05 17.17
CA SER A 253 -14.04 -14.20 16.60
C SER A 253 -13.46 -13.05 15.76
N LYS A 254 -14.23 -12.53 14.80
CA LYS A 254 -13.85 -11.31 14.03
C LYS A 254 -13.62 -10.13 14.97
N SER A 255 -14.43 -9.98 16.01
CA SER A 255 -14.30 -8.91 17.00
C SER A 255 -13.01 -9.01 17.80
N THR A 256 -12.58 -10.22 18.19
CA THR A 256 -11.30 -10.43 18.87
C THR A 256 -10.13 -10.03 17.98
N ILE A 257 -10.12 -10.48 16.71
CA ILE A 257 -9.09 -10.08 15.73
C ILE A 257 -9.04 -8.55 15.60
N PHE A 258 -10.21 -7.92 15.42
CA PHE A 258 -10.26 -6.46 15.28
C PHE A 258 -9.77 -5.74 16.55
N ASN A 259 -10.17 -6.20 17.73
CA ASN A 259 -9.72 -5.59 18.99
C ASN A 259 -8.21 -5.70 19.18
N TRP A 260 -7.60 -6.82 18.86
CA TRP A 260 -6.15 -6.97 18.92
C TRP A 260 -5.43 -6.04 17.94
N LEU A 261 -5.92 -5.98 16.69
CA LEU A 261 -5.38 -5.04 15.72
C LEU A 261 -5.54 -3.58 16.15
N ARG A 262 -6.68 -3.22 16.75
CA ARG A 262 -6.91 -1.86 17.26
C ARG A 262 -5.90 -1.50 18.35
N HIS A 263 -5.70 -2.38 19.35
CA HIS A 263 -4.72 -2.13 20.39
C HIS A 263 -3.28 -2.08 19.85
N GLY A 264 -2.95 -2.93 18.90
CA GLY A 264 -1.66 -2.85 18.20
C GLY A 264 -1.45 -1.52 17.48
N ALA A 265 -2.50 -1.00 16.82
CA ALA A 265 -2.46 0.29 16.15
C ALA A 265 -2.30 1.46 17.13
N GLU A 266 -2.98 1.43 18.28
CA GLU A 266 -2.86 2.44 19.35
C GLU A 266 -1.41 2.64 19.82
N PHE A 267 -0.62 1.57 19.92
CA PHE A 267 0.81 1.70 20.22
C PHE A 267 1.59 2.36 19.07
N LEU A 268 1.31 1.97 17.83
CA LEU A 268 1.99 2.51 16.64
C LEU A 268 1.61 3.97 16.34
N GLU A 269 0.41 4.40 16.71
CA GLU A 269 -0.02 5.79 16.57
C GLU A 269 0.93 6.75 17.29
N ASN A 270 1.54 6.34 18.41
CA ASN A 270 2.55 7.12 19.11
C ASN A 270 3.88 7.28 18.33
N CYS A 271 4.11 6.44 17.29
CA CYS A 271 5.27 6.55 16.41
C CYS A 271 5.01 7.44 15.20
N GLN A 272 3.76 7.79 14.92
CA GLN A 272 3.36 8.50 13.68
C GLN A 272 3.99 9.88 13.57
N GLU A 273 4.21 10.58 14.68
CA GLU A 273 4.86 11.89 14.64
C GLU A 273 6.32 11.78 14.17
N THR A 274 7.07 10.79 14.63
CA THR A 274 8.43 10.52 14.17
C THR A 274 8.46 10.21 12.67
N ILE A 275 7.56 9.34 12.21
CA ILE A 275 7.42 9.01 10.78
C ILE A 275 7.04 10.25 9.96
N LYS A 276 6.14 11.10 10.46
CA LYS A 276 5.75 12.35 9.81
C LYS A 276 6.92 13.32 9.71
N GLN A 277 7.74 13.47 10.74
CA GLN A 277 8.94 14.31 10.72
C GLN A 277 9.95 13.84 9.67
N TRP A 278 10.15 12.53 9.52
CA TRP A 278 11.01 11.98 8.46
C TRP A 278 10.41 12.19 7.07
N LEU A 279 9.09 11.99 6.94
CA LEU A 279 8.37 12.22 5.68
C LEU A 279 8.53 13.67 5.22
N LEU A 280 8.29 14.64 6.12
CA LEU A 280 8.26 16.08 5.86
C LEU A 280 9.63 16.75 6.07
N LYS A 281 10.72 16.00 5.89
CA LYS A 281 12.08 16.57 5.99
C LYS A 281 12.20 17.79 5.10
N PRO A 282 12.62 18.97 5.65
CA PRO A 282 12.74 20.20 4.87
C PRO A 282 13.68 20.04 3.66
N GLY A 283 13.30 20.62 2.52
CA GLY A 283 14.06 20.54 1.27
C GLY A 283 13.93 19.24 0.50
N SER A 284 13.22 18.25 1.03
CA SER A 284 12.98 16.98 0.32
C SER A 284 11.82 17.07 -0.70
N THR A 285 11.74 16.06 -1.56
CA THR A 285 10.61 15.86 -2.48
C THR A 285 9.65 14.84 -1.91
N ILE A 286 8.38 15.22 -1.80
CA ILE A 286 7.28 14.32 -1.44
C ILE A 286 6.31 14.15 -2.62
N TYR A 287 5.74 12.96 -2.72
CA TYR A 287 4.78 12.55 -3.74
C TYR A 287 3.45 12.28 -3.05
N CYS A 288 2.35 12.83 -3.57
CA CYS A 288 1.05 12.67 -2.94
C CYS A 288 -0.02 12.27 -3.96
N ASP A 289 -0.91 11.40 -3.52
CA ASP A 289 -2.08 10.94 -4.28
C ASP A 289 -3.19 10.54 -3.30
N GLU A 290 -4.45 10.47 -3.73
CA GLU A 290 -5.55 10.03 -2.88
C GLU A 290 -6.46 9.03 -3.58
N SER A 291 -7.05 8.13 -2.79
CA SER A 291 -8.05 7.18 -3.29
C SER A 291 -9.26 7.13 -2.36
N TRP A 292 -10.44 7.05 -2.96
CA TRP A 292 -11.69 7.02 -2.19
C TRP A 292 -11.98 5.64 -1.57
N VAL A 293 -12.83 5.63 -0.56
CA VAL A 293 -13.37 4.42 0.07
C VAL A 293 -14.71 4.72 0.72
N ASP A 294 -15.65 3.81 0.59
CA ASP A 294 -16.90 3.89 1.34
C ASP A 294 -16.67 3.49 2.79
N THR A 295 -17.10 4.35 3.69
CA THR A 295 -16.96 4.14 5.12
C THR A 295 -18.32 4.32 5.80
N LYS A 296 -18.68 3.38 6.66
CA LYS A 296 -19.85 3.48 7.52
C LYS A 296 -19.64 4.57 8.57
N VAL A 297 -20.53 5.51 8.62
CA VAL A 297 -20.47 6.68 9.52
C VAL A 297 -21.81 6.78 10.24
N THR A 298 -21.77 7.00 11.53
CA THR A 298 -22.98 7.33 12.32
C THR A 298 -23.11 8.85 12.35
N ASP A 299 -24.24 9.38 11.94
CA ASP A 299 -24.52 10.82 11.97
C ASP A 299 -24.90 11.32 13.38
N ALA A 300 -25.18 12.62 13.49
CA ALA A 300 -25.56 13.24 14.76
C ALA A 300 -26.92 12.73 15.31
N ASN A 301 -27.74 12.12 14.46
CA ASN A 301 -29.04 11.55 14.83
C ASN A 301 -28.94 10.06 15.21
N GLY A 302 -27.74 9.47 15.12
CA GLY A 302 -27.51 8.06 15.37
C GLY A 302 -27.78 7.16 14.15
N GLU A 303 -28.13 7.74 12.98
CA GLU A 303 -28.35 6.97 11.76
C GLU A 303 -27.04 6.54 11.12
N VAL A 304 -27.01 5.30 10.66
CA VAL A 304 -25.81 4.70 10.05
C VAL A 304 -25.95 4.71 8.53
N HIS A 305 -25.02 5.36 7.86
CA HIS A 305 -24.98 5.43 6.39
C HIS A 305 -23.56 5.32 5.85
N TYR A 306 -23.41 4.98 4.58
CA TYR A 306 -22.11 4.97 3.91
C TYR A 306 -21.77 6.37 3.41
N LYS A 307 -20.54 6.81 3.70
CA LYS A 307 -19.99 8.08 3.25
C LYS A 307 -18.67 7.87 2.53
N LYS A 308 -18.53 8.49 1.36
CA LYS A 308 -17.28 8.49 0.62
C LYS A 308 -16.22 9.25 1.42
N ARG A 309 -15.14 8.56 1.78
CA ARG A 309 -13.96 9.07 2.46
C ARG A 309 -12.74 8.84 1.60
N TYR A 310 -11.59 9.34 2.00
CA TYR A 310 -10.37 9.24 1.21
C TYR A 310 -9.19 8.80 2.07
N MET A 311 -8.33 8.03 1.45
CA MET A 311 -7.01 7.71 1.95
C MET A 311 -6.01 8.51 1.12
N TRP A 312 -5.37 9.48 1.75
CA TRP A 312 -4.25 10.22 1.19
C TRP A 312 -2.98 9.42 1.43
N VAL A 313 -2.17 9.29 0.40
CA VAL A 313 -0.91 8.55 0.47
C VAL A 313 0.21 9.51 0.12
N ILE A 314 1.18 9.64 1.01
CA ILE A 314 2.30 10.55 0.86
C ILE A 314 3.60 9.74 0.94
N VAL A 315 4.48 9.90 -0.04
CA VAL A 315 5.73 9.15 -0.16
C VAL A 315 6.91 10.11 -0.24
N ASN A 316 7.95 9.83 0.53
CA ASN A 316 9.25 10.47 0.42
C ASN A 316 10.29 9.39 0.06
N LEU A 317 10.81 9.43 -1.15
CA LEU A 317 11.77 8.44 -1.63
C LEU A 317 13.16 8.60 -1.02
N THR A 318 13.54 9.82 -0.64
CA THR A 318 14.84 10.12 -0.03
C THR A 318 14.92 9.54 1.38
N THR A 319 13.87 9.75 2.18
CA THR A 319 13.79 9.20 3.54
C THR A 319 13.18 7.79 3.58
N LYS A 320 12.69 7.31 2.43
CA LYS A 320 12.05 5.98 2.27
C LYS A 320 10.84 5.79 3.18
N VAL A 321 10.04 6.83 3.35
CA VAL A 321 8.83 6.84 4.17
C VAL A 321 7.59 6.91 3.30
N CYS A 322 6.60 6.11 3.64
CA CYS A 322 5.25 6.16 3.12
C CYS A 322 4.26 6.42 4.27
N TYR A 323 3.36 7.36 4.10
CA TYR A 323 2.37 7.72 5.11
C TYR A 323 0.96 7.67 4.53
N TYR A 324 0.04 7.04 5.27
CA TYR A 324 -1.37 6.98 4.93
C TYR A 324 -2.18 7.84 5.88
N LEU A 325 -2.93 8.79 5.34
CA LEU A 325 -3.78 9.70 6.12
C LEU A 325 -5.24 9.51 5.72
N TYR A 326 -6.08 9.08 6.65
CA TYR A 326 -7.50 8.92 6.43
C TYR A 326 -8.27 10.21 6.71
N GLY A 327 -9.16 10.62 5.77
CA GLY A 327 -9.96 11.83 5.95
C GLY A 327 -10.97 12.09 4.84
N SER A 328 -11.45 13.32 4.75
CA SER A 328 -12.27 13.80 3.63
C SER A 328 -11.37 14.20 2.44
N ARG A 329 -11.96 14.47 1.26
CA ARG A 329 -11.23 15.00 0.09
C ARG A 329 -10.98 16.51 0.15
N LYS A 330 -11.32 17.16 1.25
CA LYS A 330 -11.15 18.61 1.39
C LYS A 330 -9.66 18.96 1.46
N LYS A 331 -9.29 20.10 0.83
CA LYS A 331 -7.91 20.62 0.83
C LYS A 331 -7.35 20.87 2.23
N GLU A 332 -8.23 21.15 3.19
CA GLU A 332 -7.87 21.41 4.59
C GLU A 332 -7.15 20.21 5.21
N VAL A 333 -7.54 18.97 4.85
CA VAL A 333 -6.94 17.73 5.37
C VAL A 333 -5.46 17.66 5.01
N ILE A 334 -5.13 17.82 3.73
CA ILE A 334 -3.74 17.75 3.29
C ILE A 334 -2.95 19.00 3.69
N LYS A 335 -3.59 20.17 3.70
CA LYS A 335 -2.98 21.41 4.13
C LYS A 335 -2.56 21.36 5.60
N GLU A 336 -3.44 20.89 6.48
CA GLU A 336 -3.16 20.72 7.90
C GLU A 336 -2.08 19.67 8.14
N PHE A 337 -2.11 18.58 7.39
CA PHE A 337 -1.10 17.52 7.49
C PHE A 337 0.30 18.01 7.08
N LEU A 338 0.40 18.73 5.95
CA LEU A 338 1.69 19.25 5.47
C LEU A 338 2.21 20.41 6.34
N GLY A 339 1.30 21.17 6.98
CA GLY A 339 1.68 22.28 7.86
C GLY A 339 2.66 23.26 7.19
N ASP A 340 3.79 23.48 7.85
CA ASP A 340 4.86 24.40 7.39
C ASP A 340 5.92 23.69 6.53
N PHE A 341 5.61 22.54 5.92
CA PHE A 341 6.56 21.83 5.06
C PHE A 341 7.07 22.74 3.94
N LYS A 342 8.40 22.77 3.79
CA LYS A 342 9.13 23.47 2.73
C LYS A 342 9.90 22.47 1.90
N GLY A 343 9.66 22.47 0.60
CA GLY A 343 10.27 21.52 -0.32
C GLY A 343 9.48 21.37 -1.60
N THR A 344 9.58 20.21 -2.22
CA THR A 344 8.91 19.89 -3.49
C THR A 344 7.74 18.93 -3.26
N LEU A 345 6.59 19.26 -3.82
CA LEU A 345 5.40 18.42 -3.80
C LEU A 345 5.04 17.99 -5.23
N MET A 346 5.10 16.68 -5.52
CA MET A 346 4.67 16.08 -6.78
C MET A 346 3.28 15.49 -6.61
N THR A 347 2.33 15.89 -7.50
CA THR A 347 0.96 15.35 -7.49
C THR A 347 0.39 15.27 -8.90
N ASP A 348 -0.87 14.86 -9.01
CA ASP A 348 -1.70 15.26 -10.16
C ASP A 348 -2.09 16.75 -10.03
N ALA A 349 -2.80 17.29 -10.99
CA ALA A 349 -3.23 18.70 -10.95
C ALA A 349 -4.55 18.91 -10.18
N TYR A 350 -4.86 18.08 -9.19
CA TYR A 350 -6.08 18.24 -8.39
C TYR A 350 -6.04 19.55 -7.58
N ALA A 351 -7.17 20.27 -7.59
CA ALA A 351 -7.28 21.61 -7.03
C ALA A 351 -6.90 21.72 -5.54
N ALA A 352 -6.98 20.62 -4.79
CA ALA A 352 -6.60 20.61 -3.37
C ALA A 352 -5.12 20.91 -3.14
N TYR A 353 -4.24 20.69 -4.13
CA TYR A 353 -2.80 20.92 -4.02
C TYR A 353 -2.36 22.28 -4.53
N LEU A 354 -3.18 23.01 -5.30
CA LEU A 354 -2.79 24.27 -5.95
C LEU A 354 -2.43 25.40 -4.97
N TYR A 355 -2.85 25.30 -3.69
CA TYR A 355 -2.43 26.26 -2.67
C TYR A 355 -0.92 26.25 -2.45
N PHE A 356 -0.27 25.11 -2.70
CA PHE A 356 1.14 24.90 -2.46
C PHE A 356 2.02 25.81 -3.35
N ASN A 357 1.54 26.14 -4.56
CA ASN A 357 2.20 27.09 -5.47
C ASN A 357 2.35 28.50 -4.89
N LYS A 358 1.55 28.85 -3.87
CA LYS A 358 1.52 30.17 -3.25
C LYS A 358 2.40 30.26 -2.00
N LEU A 359 2.99 29.13 -1.58
CA LEU A 359 3.82 29.08 -0.39
C LEU A 359 5.27 29.44 -0.75
N LYS A 360 5.91 30.22 0.12
CA LYS A 360 7.33 30.56 0.00
C LYS A 360 8.19 29.30 0.26
N ASP A 361 9.25 29.14 -0.51
CA ASP A 361 10.20 28.01 -0.42
C ASP A 361 9.55 26.64 -0.71
N CYS A 362 8.44 26.63 -1.46
CA CYS A 362 7.74 25.45 -1.90
C CYS A 362 7.68 25.39 -3.42
N THR A 363 7.80 24.21 -4.00
CA THR A 363 7.63 23.97 -5.44
C THR A 363 6.62 22.87 -5.66
N HIS A 364 5.54 23.17 -6.39
CA HIS A 364 4.59 22.16 -6.84
C HIS A 364 4.99 21.67 -8.23
N VAL A 365 4.97 20.35 -8.43
CA VAL A 365 5.29 19.68 -9.69
C VAL A 365 4.13 18.80 -10.10
N CYS A 366 3.70 18.90 -11.35
CA CYS A 366 2.64 18.07 -11.89
C CYS A 366 3.17 16.86 -12.64
N CYS A 367 2.41 15.78 -12.58
CA CYS A 367 2.75 14.47 -13.12
C CYS A 367 2.55 14.39 -14.64
N TRP A 368 3.61 14.12 -15.42
CA TRP A 368 3.55 13.91 -16.86
C TRP A 368 2.79 12.63 -17.27
N SER A 369 2.71 11.63 -16.41
CA SER A 369 1.92 10.42 -16.69
C SER A 369 0.43 10.73 -16.86
N HIS A 370 -0.12 11.69 -16.10
CA HIS A 370 -1.51 12.14 -16.24
C HIS A 370 -1.73 12.85 -17.58
N VAL A 371 -0.82 13.73 -17.97
CA VAL A 371 -0.85 14.38 -19.29
C VAL A 371 -0.84 13.31 -20.40
N ARG A 372 0.12 12.38 -20.34
CA ARG A 372 0.27 11.32 -21.32
C ARG A 372 -1.00 10.46 -21.44
N ARG A 373 -1.65 10.12 -20.31
CA ARG A 373 -2.92 9.34 -20.33
C ARG A 373 -4.03 10.05 -21.10
N LEU A 374 -4.14 11.37 -21.00
CA LEU A 374 -5.14 12.13 -21.77
C LEU A 374 -4.90 12.04 -23.28
N PHE A 375 -3.64 12.21 -23.74
CA PHE A 375 -3.30 12.03 -25.14
C PHE A 375 -3.48 10.59 -25.63
N VAL A 376 -3.12 9.58 -24.82
CA VAL A 376 -3.37 8.17 -25.12
C VAL A 376 -4.87 7.89 -25.29
N SER A 377 -5.72 8.46 -24.43
CA SER A 377 -7.17 8.35 -24.56
C SER A 377 -7.67 8.96 -25.88
N ALA A 378 -7.15 10.13 -26.28
CA ALA A 378 -7.51 10.78 -27.53
C ALA A 378 -7.06 9.95 -28.76
N SER A 379 -5.82 9.44 -28.76
CA SER A 379 -5.28 8.61 -29.83
C SER A 379 -6.04 7.29 -29.98
N ARG A 380 -6.27 6.57 -28.87
CA ARG A 380 -6.93 5.25 -28.90
C ARG A 380 -8.41 5.34 -29.24
N ASP A 381 -9.15 6.24 -28.59
CA ASP A 381 -10.60 6.26 -28.65
C ASP A 381 -11.09 6.97 -29.94
N TYR A 382 -10.31 7.92 -30.47
CA TYR A 382 -10.67 8.71 -31.63
C TYR A 382 -9.73 8.52 -32.84
N LYS A 383 -8.72 7.63 -32.73
CA LYS A 383 -7.67 7.42 -33.75
C LYS A 383 -7.01 8.74 -34.18
N ASP A 384 -6.85 9.66 -33.27
CA ASP A 384 -6.35 11.00 -33.50
C ASP A 384 -4.83 10.96 -33.71
N THR A 385 -4.40 11.24 -34.93
CA THR A 385 -2.97 11.22 -35.31
C THR A 385 -2.19 12.36 -34.70
N LEU A 386 -2.83 13.51 -34.42
CA LEU A 386 -2.18 14.62 -33.71
C LEU A 386 -1.87 14.23 -32.27
N ALA A 387 -2.79 13.51 -31.61
CA ALA A 387 -2.54 13.00 -30.25
C ALA A 387 -1.32 12.07 -30.20
N GLN A 388 -1.09 11.26 -31.26
CA GLN A 388 0.08 10.38 -31.31
C GLN A 388 1.39 11.16 -31.34
N ALA A 389 1.46 12.27 -32.09
CA ALA A 389 2.66 13.12 -32.12
C ALA A 389 3.04 13.66 -30.73
N PHE A 390 2.03 14.07 -29.92
CA PHE A 390 2.27 14.48 -28.52
C PHE A 390 2.74 13.31 -27.65
N ILE A 391 2.18 12.10 -27.83
CA ILE A 391 2.62 10.90 -27.10
C ILE A 391 4.08 10.60 -27.38
N ASP A 392 4.51 10.73 -28.65
CA ASP A 392 5.88 10.46 -29.07
C ASP A 392 6.86 11.49 -28.48
N LEU A 393 6.52 12.77 -28.51
CA LEU A 393 7.31 13.84 -27.88
C LEU A 393 7.42 13.64 -26.35
N ILE A 394 6.31 13.34 -25.68
CA ILE A 394 6.34 13.00 -24.25
C ILE A 394 7.22 11.76 -24.00
N GLY A 395 7.19 10.79 -24.94
CA GLY A 395 8.05 9.61 -24.88
C GLY A 395 9.55 9.95 -24.87
N ILE A 396 9.98 11.02 -25.54
CA ILE A 396 11.37 11.51 -25.52
C ILE A 396 11.74 11.98 -24.09
N LEU A 397 10.85 12.72 -23.42
CA LEU A 397 11.08 13.15 -22.03
C LEU A 397 11.35 11.95 -21.11
N TYR A 398 10.59 10.87 -21.27
CA TYR A 398 10.80 9.64 -20.48
C TYR A 398 12.12 8.93 -20.83
N LYS A 399 12.55 8.97 -22.09
CA LYS A 399 13.87 8.43 -22.48
C LYS A 399 15.02 9.15 -21.78
N VAL A 400 14.95 10.48 -21.71
CA VAL A 400 15.94 11.30 -20.97
C VAL A 400 16.02 10.87 -19.49
N GLU A 401 14.87 10.59 -18.85
CA GLU A 401 14.85 10.13 -17.46
C GLU A 401 15.44 8.71 -17.30
N VAL A 402 15.17 7.81 -18.24
CA VAL A 402 15.78 6.47 -18.24
C VAL A 402 17.31 6.57 -18.40
N GLU A 403 17.79 7.43 -19.30
CA GLU A 403 19.23 7.66 -19.47
C GLU A 403 19.86 8.23 -18.19
N ASN A 404 19.20 9.19 -17.51
CA ASN A 404 19.67 9.73 -16.23
C ASN A 404 19.84 8.62 -15.19
N GLN A 405 18.86 7.70 -15.12
CA GLN A 405 18.87 6.60 -14.18
C GLN A 405 19.94 5.54 -14.52
N VAL A 406 20.04 5.13 -15.79
CA VAL A 406 20.99 4.11 -16.25
C VAL A 406 22.43 4.58 -16.04
N LEU A 407 22.71 5.85 -16.28
CA LEU A 407 24.05 6.43 -16.12
C LEU A 407 24.35 6.86 -14.67
N GLY A 408 23.41 6.71 -13.74
CA GLY A 408 23.59 7.05 -12.33
C GLY A 408 23.97 8.52 -12.10
N ARG A 409 23.39 9.43 -12.91
CA ARG A 409 23.73 10.86 -12.85
C ARG A 409 23.36 11.46 -11.50
N THR A 410 24.19 12.36 -11.01
CA THR A 410 23.90 13.19 -9.83
C THR A 410 22.78 14.18 -10.11
N GLU A 411 22.14 14.72 -9.08
CA GLU A 411 21.05 15.70 -9.22
C GLU A 411 21.45 16.91 -10.10
N LYS A 412 22.69 17.39 -9.97
CA LYS A 412 23.21 18.50 -10.80
C LYS A 412 23.36 18.11 -12.26
N GLU A 413 23.83 16.91 -12.53
CA GLU A 413 23.96 16.38 -13.89
C GLU A 413 22.59 16.10 -14.51
N ILE A 414 21.62 15.64 -13.73
CA ILE A 414 20.22 15.45 -14.17
C ILE A 414 19.64 16.79 -14.61
N VAL A 415 19.77 17.84 -13.79
CA VAL A 415 19.27 19.19 -14.14
C VAL A 415 19.93 19.71 -15.42
N LYS A 416 21.23 19.53 -15.56
CA LYS A 416 21.97 19.92 -16.77
C LYS A 416 21.45 19.16 -17.99
N HIS A 417 21.35 17.83 -17.91
CA HIS A 417 20.90 16.98 -19.00
C HIS A 417 19.44 17.25 -19.40
N ARG A 418 18.54 17.49 -18.44
CA ARG A 418 17.17 17.96 -18.71
C ARG A 418 17.16 19.33 -19.42
N GLY A 419 18.10 20.21 -19.07
CA GLY A 419 18.28 21.50 -19.74
C GLY A 419 18.70 21.35 -21.20
N GLU A 420 19.54 20.39 -21.51
CA GLU A 420 20.05 20.14 -22.87
C GLU A 420 19.05 19.36 -23.74
N GLU A 421 18.41 18.30 -23.19
CA GLU A 421 17.60 17.35 -23.96
C GLU A 421 16.09 17.53 -23.78
N SER A 422 15.61 17.81 -22.53
CA SER A 422 14.17 17.90 -22.28
C SER A 422 13.60 19.29 -22.61
N LEU A 423 14.31 20.38 -22.34
CA LEU A 423 13.78 21.73 -22.58
C LEU A 423 13.44 22.00 -24.06
N PRO A 424 14.24 21.60 -25.07
CA PRO A 424 13.86 21.77 -26.48
C PRO A 424 12.55 21.03 -26.81
N VAL A 425 12.38 19.80 -26.33
CA VAL A 425 11.17 19.00 -26.55
C VAL A 425 9.95 19.65 -25.87
N LEU A 426 10.13 20.16 -24.65
CA LEU A 426 9.08 20.86 -23.92
C LEU A 426 8.68 22.16 -24.65
N HIS A 427 9.65 22.90 -25.21
CA HIS A 427 9.36 24.08 -26.01
C HIS A 427 8.52 23.74 -27.25
N ASP A 428 8.88 22.67 -27.94
CA ASP A 428 8.12 22.17 -29.11
C ASP A 428 6.69 21.74 -28.72
N LEU A 429 6.53 20.95 -27.65
CA LEU A 429 5.22 20.58 -27.10
C LEU A 429 4.34 21.82 -26.82
N TYR A 430 4.91 22.85 -26.18
CA TYR A 430 4.19 24.07 -25.85
C TYR A 430 3.74 24.84 -27.09
N GLN A 431 4.67 25.02 -28.06
CA GLN A 431 4.38 25.74 -29.31
C GLN A 431 3.29 25.03 -30.11
N GLN A 432 3.41 23.71 -30.32
CA GLN A 432 2.42 22.95 -31.08
C GLN A 432 1.06 22.99 -30.38
N ALA A 433 0.99 22.77 -29.07
CA ALA A 433 -0.27 22.81 -28.33
C ALA A 433 -0.95 24.17 -28.40
N THR A 434 -0.16 25.25 -28.20
CA THR A 434 -0.69 26.61 -28.27
C THR A 434 -1.17 26.98 -29.67
N ALA A 435 -0.43 26.57 -30.71
CA ALA A 435 -0.84 26.79 -32.11
C ALA A 435 -2.15 26.08 -32.44
N LEU A 436 -2.29 24.81 -32.07
CA LEU A 436 -3.51 24.03 -32.28
C LEU A 436 -4.72 24.62 -31.55
N LEU A 437 -4.57 25.03 -30.28
CA LEU A 437 -5.65 25.66 -29.54
C LEU A 437 -6.06 27.01 -30.16
N LYS A 438 -5.12 27.85 -30.62
CA LYS A 438 -5.40 29.11 -31.30
C LYS A 438 -6.13 28.90 -32.65
N GLN A 439 -5.73 27.90 -33.43
CA GLN A 439 -6.42 27.55 -34.69
C GLN A 439 -7.84 27.03 -34.42
N PHE A 440 -8.02 26.23 -33.35
CA PHE A 440 -9.34 25.75 -32.95
C PHE A 440 -10.25 26.92 -32.50
N GLU A 441 -9.74 27.85 -31.67
CA GLU A 441 -10.49 29.03 -31.23
C GLU A 441 -10.94 29.92 -32.42
N LYS A 442 -10.12 29.99 -33.48
CA LYS A 442 -10.45 30.71 -34.72
C LYS A 442 -11.35 29.91 -35.69
N ASN A 443 -11.77 28.68 -35.31
CA ASN A 443 -12.50 27.75 -36.18
C ASN A 443 -11.75 27.34 -37.45
N GLU A 444 -10.42 27.43 -37.51
CA GLU A 444 -9.58 27.03 -38.64
C GLU A 444 -9.42 25.50 -38.72
N ILE A 445 -9.47 24.82 -37.55
CA ILE A 445 -9.38 23.36 -37.45
C ILE A 445 -10.45 22.80 -36.50
N LYS A 446 -10.75 21.50 -36.64
CA LYS A 446 -11.57 20.75 -35.68
C LYS A 446 -10.67 19.84 -34.87
N LEU A 447 -10.80 19.89 -33.53
CA LEU A 447 -10.16 18.98 -32.62
C LEU A 447 -11.18 18.02 -32.02
N SER A 448 -10.77 16.78 -31.73
CA SER A 448 -11.60 15.89 -30.91
C SER A 448 -11.72 16.45 -29.49
N ALA A 449 -12.85 16.21 -28.82
CA ALA A 449 -13.08 16.70 -27.46
C ALA A 449 -11.98 16.21 -26.50
N LYS A 450 -11.48 14.99 -26.67
CA LYS A 450 -10.40 14.43 -25.86
C LYS A 450 -9.05 15.08 -26.12
N LEU A 451 -8.73 15.39 -27.39
CA LEU A 451 -7.51 16.10 -27.72
C LEU A 451 -7.55 17.54 -27.20
N GLN A 452 -8.67 18.23 -27.36
CA GLN A 452 -8.87 19.57 -26.79
C GLN A 452 -8.69 19.55 -25.27
N GLN A 453 -9.27 18.57 -24.57
CA GLN A 453 -9.10 18.39 -23.13
C GLN A 453 -7.64 18.18 -22.74
N ALA A 454 -6.90 17.33 -23.48
CA ALA A 454 -5.49 17.04 -23.23
C ALA A 454 -4.61 18.28 -23.39
N LEU A 455 -4.79 19.02 -24.51
CA LEU A 455 -4.06 20.27 -24.80
C LEU A 455 -4.35 21.34 -23.74
N THR A 456 -5.61 21.56 -23.42
CA THR A 456 -6.03 22.56 -22.40
C THR A 456 -5.47 22.21 -21.03
N TYR A 457 -5.52 20.94 -20.63
CA TYR A 457 -4.96 20.48 -19.36
C TYR A 457 -3.44 20.74 -19.31
N MET A 458 -2.71 20.34 -20.36
CA MET A 458 -1.27 20.51 -20.42
C MET A 458 -0.85 21.99 -20.36
N ILE A 459 -1.49 22.87 -21.14
CA ILE A 459 -1.18 24.31 -21.13
C ILE A 459 -1.56 24.96 -19.81
N LYS A 460 -2.69 24.60 -19.22
CA LYS A 460 -3.14 25.15 -17.93
C LYS A 460 -2.16 24.88 -16.78
N HIS A 461 -1.48 23.74 -16.81
CA HIS A 461 -0.56 23.30 -15.76
C HIS A 461 0.90 23.32 -16.21
N TRP A 462 1.21 24.17 -17.20
CA TRP A 462 2.51 24.18 -17.87
C TRP A 462 3.67 24.50 -16.91
N GLU A 463 3.50 25.47 -16.02
CA GLU A 463 4.53 25.88 -15.08
C GLU A 463 4.90 24.75 -14.13
N GLU A 464 3.91 24.07 -13.58
CA GLU A 464 4.09 22.93 -12.68
C GLU A 464 4.65 21.70 -13.42
N LEU A 465 4.27 21.51 -14.68
CA LEU A 465 4.82 20.44 -15.53
C LEU A 465 6.29 20.69 -15.89
N MET A 466 6.69 21.92 -16.06
CA MET A 466 8.07 22.33 -16.34
C MET A 466 8.98 22.28 -15.10
N ALA A 467 8.42 22.40 -13.90
CA ALA A 467 9.18 22.56 -12.68
C ALA A 467 10.15 21.41 -12.40
N TYR A 468 9.86 20.17 -12.83
CA TYR A 468 10.74 19.02 -12.64
C TYR A 468 12.12 19.20 -13.29
N THR A 469 12.23 19.98 -14.37
CA THR A 469 13.50 20.18 -15.07
C THR A 469 14.55 20.90 -14.23
N LYS A 470 14.10 21.63 -13.20
CA LYS A 470 14.95 22.43 -12.32
C LYS A 470 15.40 21.71 -11.04
N ILE A 471 14.83 20.53 -10.75
CA ILE A 471 15.01 19.82 -9.48
C ILE A 471 15.46 18.39 -9.77
N GLY A 472 16.73 18.06 -9.55
CA GLY A 472 17.31 16.77 -9.89
C GLY A 472 16.73 15.59 -9.09
N SER A 473 16.29 15.83 -7.85
CA SER A 473 15.71 14.81 -6.97
C SER A 473 14.27 14.44 -7.30
N VAL A 474 13.55 15.22 -8.13
CA VAL A 474 12.16 14.96 -8.46
C VAL A 474 12.04 14.07 -9.71
N LEU A 475 11.14 13.11 -9.69
CA LEU A 475 10.79 12.29 -10.85
C LEU A 475 9.90 13.07 -11.82
N ILE A 476 9.85 12.63 -13.09
CA ILE A 476 8.95 13.22 -14.10
C ILE A 476 7.46 12.91 -13.81
N ASP A 477 7.17 11.88 -13.03
CA ASP A 477 5.81 11.45 -12.75
C ASP A 477 5.60 11.02 -11.29
N ASN A 478 4.32 10.83 -10.93
CA ASN A 478 3.87 10.41 -9.60
C ASN A 478 3.70 8.89 -9.46
N ASN A 479 4.25 8.09 -10.38
CA ASN A 479 4.04 6.65 -10.41
C ASN A 479 4.52 5.94 -9.13
N CYS A 480 5.48 6.50 -8.39
CA CYS A 480 5.93 5.95 -7.11
C CYS A 480 4.81 6.00 -6.06
N CYS A 481 4.06 7.11 -5.99
CA CYS A 481 2.93 7.25 -5.09
C CYS A 481 1.71 6.43 -5.58
N GLU A 482 1.43 6.40 -6.89
CA GLU A 482 0.38 5.54 -7.45
C GLU A 482 0.62 4.06 -7.10
N ARG A 483 1.88 3.59 -7.12
CA ARG A 483 2.23 2.24 -6.65
C ARG A 483 1.97 2.06 -5.15
N ALA A 484 2.24 3.08 -4.34
CA ALA A 484 1.95 3.05 -2.90
C ALA A 484 0.44 3.12 -2.59
N VAL A 485 -0.39 3.66 -3.49
CA VAL A 485 -1.86 3.62 -3.35
C VAL A 485 -2.44 2.22 -3.61
N ARG A 486 -1.79 1.39 -4.45
CA ARG A 486 -2.32 0.07 -4.85
C ARG A 486 -2.60 -0.89 -3.70
N PRO A 487 -1.75 -1.05 -2.67
CA PRO A 487 -2.07 -1.89 -1.52
C PRO A 487 -3.40 -1.50 -0.87
N PHE A 488 -3.64 -0.21 -0.68
CA PHE A 488 -4.90 0.29 -0.14
C PHE A 488 -6.09 -0.02 -1.06
N THR A 489 -5.97 0.18 -2.37
CA THR A 489 -7.06 -0.12 -3.32
C THR A 489 -7.39 -1.60 -3.37
N ASN A 490 -6.40 -2.48 -3.23
CA ASN A 490 -6.61 -3.92 -3.11
C ASN A 490 -7.35 -4.28 -1.81
N LEU A 491 -6.94 -3.67 -0.67
CA LEU A 491 -7.64 -3.85 0.61
C LEU A 491 -9.09 -3.38 0.51
N ARG A 492 -9.33 -2.20 -0.08
CA ARG A 492 -10.68 -1.65 -0.30
C ARG A 492 -11.57 -2.61 -1.08
N LYS A 493 -11.06 -3.19 -2.19
CA LYS A 493 -11.80 -4.17 -2.99
C LYS A 493 -12.11 -5.44 -2.19
N ASN A 494 -11.14 -5.95 -1.43
CA ASN A 494 -11.31 -7.19 -0.64
C ASN A 494 -12.21 -7.01 0.58
N PHE A 495 -12.22 -5.82 1.19
CA PHE A 495 -13.00 -5.55 2.40
C PHE A 495 -14.40 -5.01 2.11
N GLY A 496 -14.69 -4.61 0.87
CA GLY A 496 -15.97 -4.00 0.49
C GLY A 496 -16.22 -2.62 1.14
N GLY A 497 -15.15 -1.93 1.57
CA GLY A 497 -15.22 -0.69 2.33
C GLY A 497 -14.89 -0.86 3.82
N PHE A 498 -15.13 0.19 4.61
CA PHE A 498 -14.91 0.15 6.06
C PHE A 498 -16.21 0.22 6.84
N SER A 499 -16.37 -0.69 7.81
CA SER A 499 -17.50 -0.71 8.72
C SER A 499 -17.45 0.36 9.82
N SER A 500 -16.35 1.12 9.93
CA SER A 500 -16.21 2.26 10.85
C SER A 500 -15.04 3.16 10.45
N GLU A 501 -15.06 4.44 10.87
CA GLU A 501 -13.92 5.35 10.71
C GLU A 501 -12.69 4.89 11.53
N GLN A 502 -12.92 4.23 12.68
CA GLN A 502 -11.84 3.65 13.47
C GLN A 502 -11.12 2.54 12.69
N GLY A 503 -11.85 1.64 12.03
CA GLY A 503 -11.26 0.59 11.18
C GLY A 503 -10.45 1.16 10.02
N ALA A 504 -10.88 2.28 9.45
CA ALA A 504 -10.14 2.98 8.41
C ALA A 504 -8.83 3.60 8.95
N ARG A 505 -8.84 4.20 10.16
CA ARG A 505 -7.65 4.75 10.82
C ARG A 505 -6.65 3.65 11.19
N VAL A 506 -7.11 2.56 11.79
CA VAL A 506 -6.29 1.37 12.07
C VAL A 506 -5.60 0.87 10.79
N THR A 507 -6.33 0.85 9.67
CA THR A 507 -5.77 0.46 8.36
C THR A 507 -4.71 1.45 7.89
N ALA A 508 -4.95 2.76 8.02
CA ALA A 508 -3.98 3.80 7.66
C ALA A 508 -2.69 3.65 8.47
N THR A 509 -2.81 3.43 9.79
CA THR A 509 -1.67 3.21 10.68
C THR A 509 -0.83 2.02 10.23
N PHE A 510 -1.43 0.85 10.06
CA PHE A 510 -0.65 -0.32 9.66
C PHE A 510 -0.05 -0.22 8.25
N LEU A 511 -0.78 0.34 7.28
CA LEU A 511 -0.25 0.55 5.94
C LEU A 511 0.94 1.51 5.93
N THR A 512 0.93 2.54 6.77
CA THR A 512 2.07 3.46 6.95
C THR A 512 3.35 2.68 7.25
N PHE A 513 3.30 1.78 8.23
CA PHE A 513 4.48 1.00 8.60
C PHE A 513 4.80 -0.13 7.62
N VAL A 514 3.80 -0.84 7.09
CA VAL A 514 4.01 -1.89 6.08
C VAL A 514 4.71 -1.33 4.83
N GLU A 515 4.23 -0.22 4.30
CA GLU A 515 4.81 0.36 3.07
C GLU A 515 6.14 1.08 3.35
N THR A 516 6.32 1.68 4.53
CA THR A 516 7.62 2.22 4.96
C THR A 516 8.67 1.11 5.06
N CYS A 517 8.37 -0.02 5.70
CA CYS A 517 9.27 -1.17 5.75
C CYS A 517 9.66 -1.65 4.34
N LYS A 518 8.70 -1.73 3.41
CA LYS A 518 8.98 -2.14 2.02
C LYS A 518 9.90 -1.15 1.30
N LEU A 519 9.69 0.15 1.47
CA LEU A 519 10.57 1.18 0.91
C LEU A 519 12.00 1.09 1.47
N MET A 520 12.13 0.68 2.74
CA MET A 520 13.41 0.46 3.39
C MET A 520 14.01 -0.93 3.13
N ALA A 521 13.38 -1.74 2.27
CA ALA A 521 13.76 -3.12 1.98
C ALA A 521 13.83 -4.01 3.24
N MET A 522 12.90 -3.79 4.18
CA MET A 522 12.75 -4.55 5.41
C MET A 522 11.52 -5.46 5.35
N ALA A 523 11.57 -6.60 6.03
CA ALA A 523 10.38 -7.43 6.22
C ALA A 523 9.44 -6.77 7.27
N PRO A 524 8.18 -6.44 6.91
CA PRO A 524 7.23 -5.89 7.87
C PRO A 524 7.02 -6.77 9.10
N LEU A 525 7.10 -8.10 8.94
CA LEU A 525 6.96 -9.05 10.04
C LEU A 525 8.03 -8.84 11.11
N ASP A 526 9.28 -8.64 10.71
CA ASP A 526 10.40 -8.43 11.64
C ASP A 526 10.27 -7.10 12.38
N PHE A 527 9.82 -6.04 11.66
CA PHE A 527 9.53 -4.76 12.29
C PHE A 527 8.46 -4.88 13.37
N PHE A 528 7.30 -5.47 13.05
CA PHE A 528 6.21 -5.58 14.02
C PHE A 528 6.58 -6.47 15.21
N ARG A 529 7.27 -7.59 14.99
CA ARG A 529 7.76 -8.43 16.07
C ARG A 529 8.68 -7.65 16.98
N GLY A 530 9.71 -7.03 16.44
CA GLY A 530 10.66 -6.24 17.23
C GLY A 530 9.97 -5.10 18.00
N PHE A 531 9.01 -4.41 17.36
CA PHE A 531 8.25 -3.34 17.99
C PHE A 531 7.42 -3.86 19.17
N PHE A 532 6.64 -4.92 18.97
CA PHE A 532 5.81 -5.47 20.05
C PHE A 532 6.63 -6.18 21.12
N ASP A 533 7.79 -6.75 20.79
CA ASP A 533 8.74 -7.26 21.81
C ASP A 533 9.24 -6.14 22.73
N MET A 534 9.54 -4.96 22.17
CA MET A 534 9.89 -3.78 22.97
C MET A 534 8.73 -3.31 23.84
N ILE A 535 7.48 -3.34 23.32
CA ILE A 535 6.27 -3.00 24.10
C ILE A 535 6.07 -3.98 25.26
N VAL A 536 6.22 -5.27 25.00
CA VAL A 536 6.15 -6.34 26.01
C VAL A 536 7.23 -6.18 27.08
N ALA A 537 8.45 -5.76 26.68
CA ALA A 537 9.54 -5.43 27.60
C ALA A 537 9.32 -4.12 28.39
N GLY A 538 8.16 -3.47 28.23
CA GLY A 538 7.80 -2.25 28.97
C GLY A 538 8.28 -0.94 28.36
N ARG A 539 8.91 -0.96 27.18
CA ARG A 539 9.37 0.28 26.51
C ARG A 539 8.19 1.12 26.03
N ARG A 540 8.33 2.45 26.16
CA ARG A 540 7.35 3.46 25.72
C ARG A 540 8.02 4.69 25.11
N ASP A 541 9.31 4.62 24.84
CA ASP A 541 10.13 5.63 24.17
C ASP A 541 9.98 5.51 22.63
N TYR A 542 8.76 5.72 22.13
CA TYR A 542 8.32 5.39 20.78
C TYR A 542 9.21 5.96 19.65
N ALA A 543 9.72 7.18 19.82
CA ALA A 543 10.64 7.76 18.83
C ALA A 543 11.92 6.92 18.70
N LEU A 544 12.57 6.60 19.82
CA LEU A 544 13.79 5.79 19.84
C LEU A 544 13.53 4.34 19.40
N MET A 545 12.38 3.78 19.73
CA MET A 545 11.97 2.45 19.26
C MET A 545 11.83 2.44 17.73
N THR A 546 11.22 3.49 17.16
CA THR A 546 11.03 3.63 15.71
C THR A 546 12.38 3.77 15.01
N GLU A 547 13.27 4.60 15.54
CA GLU A 547 14.63 4.77 15.02
C GLU A 547 15.43 3.48 15.07
N ALA A 548 15.40 2.77 16.19
CA ALA A 548 16.14 1.51 16.36
C ALA A 548 15.70 0.42 15.37
N LEU A 549 14.42 0.42 14.97
CA LEU A 549 13.88 -0.61 14.08
C LEU A 549 13.97 -0.23 12.59
N LEU A 550 13.76 1.04 12.24
CA LEU A 550 13.70 1.49 10.85
C LEU A 550 15.00 2.09 10.34
N VAL A 551 15.82 2.68 11.20
CA VAL A 551 17.13 3.19 10.81
C VAL A 551 18.14 2.06 10.98
N LYS A 552 18.48 1.34 9.89
CA LYS A 552 19.64 0.45 9.92
C LYS A 552 20.88 1.28 10.19
N PRO A 553 21.73 0.91 11.14
CA PRO A 553 23.08 1.47 11.18
C PRO A 553 23.73 1.19 9.81
N VAL A 554 24.19 2.27 9.16
CA VAL A 554 24.91 2.23 7.88
C VAL A 554 26.24 1.51 8.06
#